data_36d805fc4895e3e664e1e6aa94d27530
#
_entry.id   36d805fc4895e3e664e1e6aa94d27530
#
_cell.length_a   1.000
_cell.length_b   1.000
_cell.length_c   1.000
_cell.angle_alpha   90.00
_cell.angle_beta   90.00
_cell.angle_gamma   90.00
#
_symmetry.space_group_name_H-M   'P 1'
#
loop_
_entity.id
_entity.type
_entity.pdbx_description
1 polymer ?
#
loop_
_entity_poly.entity_id
_entity_poly.type
_entity_poly.pdbx_seq_one_letter_code
_entity_poly.pdbx_strand_id
1 'polypeptide(L)' 'MTRKRRTVLWLYNEDYEYLSSVAEHDMDSKNVSMHRLVKALRNAGVKSFLKLDESLKRLPAAKP' A
#
# COMPACT_ATOMS: atom_id res chain seq x y z
N MET A 1 -11.94 19.09 1.00
CA MET A 1 -10.56 19.33 0.51
C MET A 1 -9.57 18.64 1.43
N THR A 2 -8.64 17.91 0.84
CA THR A 2 -7.69 17.11 1.61
C THR A 2 -6.44 17.92 1.91
N ARG A 3 -6.08 18.00 3.17
CA ARG A 3 -4.83 18.63 3.56
C ARG A 3 -3.73 17.60 3.62
N LYS A 4 -2.57 17.97 3.12
CA LYS A 4 -1.39 17.14 3.29
C LYS A 4 -0.78 17.43 4.66
N ARG A 5 -0.43 16.39 5.35
CA ARG A 5 0.25 16.48 6.63
C ARG A 5 1.61 15.84 6.50
N ARG A 6 2.63 16.56 6.94
CA ARG A 6 3.97 16.00 6.94
C ARG A 6 4.05 14.92 8.01
N THR A 7 4.37 13.71 7.58
CA THR A 7 4.48 12.57 8.46
C THR A 7 5.73 11.79 8.13
N VAL A 8 6.44 11.34 9.14
CA VAL A 8 7.61 10.49 8.96
C VAL A 8 7.20 9.06 9.29
N LEU A 9 7.42 8.16 8.34
CA LEU A 9 7.16 6.74 8.51
C LEU A 9 8.45 5.97 8.38
N TRP A 10 8.62 4.98 9.25
CA TRP A 10 9.73 4.05 9.15
C TRP A 10 9.26 2.81 8.42
N LEU A 11 9.94 2.48 7.33
CA LEU A 11 9.62 1.31 6.52
C LEU A 11 10.74 0.30 6.61
N TYR A 12 10.38 -0.97 6.56
CA TYR A 12 11.34 -2.04 6.36
C TYR A 12 11.97 -1.89 4.99
N ASN A 13 13.21 -2.31 4.83
CA ASN A 13 13.94 -2.16 3.56
C ASN A 13 13.20 -2.81 2.40
N GLU A 14 12.69 -4.01 2.60
CA GLU A 14 11.97 -4.75 1.56
C GLU A 14 10.69 -4.02 1.14
N ASP A 15 10.00 -3.39 2.09
CA ASP A 15 8.79 -2.62 1.80
C ASP A 15 9.12 -1.36 1.02
N TYR A 16 10.21 -0.70 1.39
CA TYR A 16 10.69 0.47 0.67
C TYR A 16 11.07 0.12 -0.78
N GLU A 17 11.76 -0.98 -0.97
CA GLU A 17 12.16 -1.44 -2.30
C GLU A 17 10.94 -1.79 -3.14
N TYR A 18 9.97 -2.46 -2.55
CA TYR A 18 8.73 -2.81 -3.24
C TYR A 18 7.98 -1.54 -3.66
N LEU A 19 7.81 -0.62 -2.73
CA LEU A 19 7.13 0.65 -3.02
C LEU A 19 7.85 1.44 -4.12
N SER A 20 9.18 1.46 -4.08
CA SER A 20 9.99 2.12 -5.10
C SER A 20 9.79 1.50 -6.46
N SER A 21 9.76 0.17 -6.54
CA SER A 21 9.49 -0.57 -7.77
C SER A 21 8.14 -0.22 -8.36
N VAL A 22 7.11 -0.20 -7.54
CA VAL A 22 5.75 0.11 -8.00
C VAL A 22 5.67 1.56 -8.48
N ALA A 23 6.26 2.47 -7.73
CA ALA A 23 6.28 3.88 -8.09
C ALA A 23 6.98 4.10 -9.42
N GLU A 24 8.11 3.44 -9.62
CA GLU A 24 8.87 3.52 -10.85
C GLU A 24 8.09 2.95 -12.04
N HIS A 25 7.43 1.82 -11.83
CA HIS A 25 6.60 1.19 -12.85
C HIS A 25 5.46 2.13 -13.29
N ASP A 26 4.83 2.81 -12.34
CA ASP A 26 3.70 3.70 -12.60
C ASP A 26 4.15 5.12 -12.96
N MET A 27 5.45 5.37 -12.95
CA MET A 27 6.03 6.69 -13.21
C MET A 27 5.54 7.74 -12.21
N ASP A 28 5.26 7.30 -10.98
CA ASP A 28 4.80 8.15 -9.89
C ASP A 28 5.92 8.34 -8.87
N SER A 29 5.78 9.34 -8.02
CA SER A 29 6.64 9.44 -6.84
C SER A 29 6.19 8.43 -5.79
N LYS A 30 7.07 8.11 -4.84
CA LYS A 30 6.73 7.19 -3.74
C LYS A 30 5.55 7.71 -2.92
N ASN A 31 5.49 9.03 -2.72
CA ASN A 31 4.37 9.63 -1.99
C ASN A 31 3.04 9.43 -2.71
N VAL A 32 3.03 9.59 -4.02
CA VAL A 32 1.83 9.39 -4.82
C VAL A 32 1.42 7.92 -4.80
N SER A 33 2.38 7.01 -4.93
CA SER A 33 2.09 5.57 -4.89
C SER A 33 1.52 5.17 -3.53
N MET A 34 2.08 5.68 -2.44
CA MET A 34 1.58 5.42 -1.11
C MET A 34 0.16 5.97 -0.95
N HIS A 35 -0.10 7.17 -1.46
CA HIS A 35 -1.43 7.75 -1.42
C HIS A 35 -2.44 6.88 -2.18
N ARG A 36 -2.07 6.39 -3.36
CA ARG A 36 -2.94 5.52 -4.16
C ARG A 36 -3.28 4.24 -3.42
N LEU A 37 -2.28 3.63 -2.79
CA LEU A 37 -2.47 2.41 -2.01
C LEU A 37 -3.43 2.65 -0.84
N VAL A 38 -3.17 3.67 -0.05
CA VAL A 38 -4.01 3.99 1.11
C VAL A 38 -5.43 4.33 0.67
N LYS A 39 -5.56 5.09 -0.39
CA LYS A 39 -6.87 5.45 -0.94
C LYS A 39 -7.65 4.21 -1.37
N ALA A 40 -6.99 3.29 -2.05
CA ALA A 40 -7.62 2.05 -2.50
C ALA A 40 -8.11 1.22 -1.32
N LEU A 41 -7.29 1.07 -0.29
CA LEU A 41 -7.65 0.33 0.91
C LEU A 41 -8.81 0.99 1.66
N ARG A 42 -8.77 2.30 1.77
CA ARG A 42 -9.83 3.05 2.42
C ARG A 42 -11.15 2.91 1.67
N ASN A 43 -11.11 3.01 0.35
CA ASN A 43 -12.30 2.89 -0.49
C ASN A 43 -12.87 1.48 -0.46
N ALA A 44 -12.02 0.48 -0.27
CA ALA A 44 -12.44 -0.90 -0.11
C ALA A 44 -13.01 -1.19 1.30
N GLY A 45 -12.94 -0.23 2.20
CA GLY A 45 -13.49 -0.39 3.55
C GLY A 45 -12.58 -1.17 4.49
N VAL A 46 -11.30 -1.28 4.18
CA VAL A 46 -10.36 -2.00 5.03
C VAL A 46 -10.14 -1.23 6.32
N LYS A 47 -10.38 -1.88 7.45
CA LYS A 47 -10.22 -1.28 8.77
C LYS A 47 -9.12 -1.92 9.60
N SER A 48 -8.62 -3.06 9.16
CA SER A 48 -7.55 -3.76 9.86
C SER A 48 -6.67 -4.47 8.84
N PHE A 49 -5.41 -4.11 8.83
CA PHE A 49 -4.44 -4.76 7.93
C PHE A 49 -4.09 -6.17 8.41
N LEU A 50 -4.15 -6.38 9.73
CA LEU A 50 -3.92 -7.71 10.28
C LEU A 50 -4.99 -8.68 9.80
N LYS A 51 -6.25 -8.26 9.83
CA LYS A 51 -7.35 -9.08 9.33
C LYS A 51 -7.31 -9.28 7.84
N LEU A 52 -6.89 -8.26 7.11
CA LEU A 52 -6.72 -8.36 5.67
C LEU A 52 -5.66 -9.40 5.32
N ASP A 53 -4.54 -9.37 6.02
CA ASP A 53 -3.45 -10.33 5.81
C ASP A 53 -3.92 -11.77 6.05
N GLU A 54 -4.66 -11.99 7.14
CA GLU A 54 -5.23 -13.29 7.45
C GLU A 54 -6.19 -13.77 6.36
N SER A 55 -7.03 -12.88 5.85
CA SER A 55 -7.97 -13.21 4.77
C SER A 55 -7.23 -13.60 3.51
N LEU A 56 -6.18 -12.88 3.16
CA LEU A 56 -5.39 -13.18 1.97
C LEU A 56 -4.68 -14.52 2.09
N LYS A 57 -4.23 -14.87 3.28
CA LYS A 57 -3.60 -16.16 3.53
C LYS A 57 -4.55 -17.35 3.39
N ARG A 58 -5.84 -17.12 3.62
CA ARG A 58 -6.86 -18.15 3.50
C ARG A 58 -7.33 -18.36 2.06
N LEU A 59 -7.07 -17.41 1.19
CA LEU A 59 -7.46 -17.54 -0.21
C LEU A 59 -6.58 -18.57 -0.90
N PRO A 60 -7.14 -19.38 -1.80
CA PRO A 60 -6.31 -20.25 -2.62
C PRO A 60 -5.33 -19.39 -3.40
N ALA A 61 -4.09 -19.85 -3.48
CA ALA A 61 -3.10 -19.14 -4.25
C ALA A 61 -3.57 -19.00 -5.69
N ALA A 62 -3.64 -17.76 -6.16
CA ALA A 62 -3.95 -17.51 -7.55
C ALA A 62 -2.75 -18.00 -8.38
N LYS A 63 -3.00 -18.91 -9.26
CA LYS A 63 -1.94 -19.38 -10.13
C LYS A 63 -2.06 -18.70 -11.47
N PRO A 64 -0.94 -18.24 -11.98
CA PRO A 64 -0.94 -17.66 -13.31
C PRO A 64 -1.26 -18.71 -14.36
#